data_ec840ee64f5d1faf3621254ac0ed1eac
#
_entry.id   ec840ee64f5d1faf3621254ac0ed1eac
#
_cell.length_a   1.000
_cell.length_b   1.000
_cell.length_c   1.000
_cell.angle_alpha   90.00
_cell.angle_beta   90.00
_cell.angle_gamma   90.00
#
_symmetry.space_group_name_H-M   'P 1'
#
loop_
_entity.id
_entity.type
_entity.pdbx_description
1 polymer ?
#
loop_
_entity_poly.entity_id
_entity_poly.type
_entity_poly.pdbx_seq_one_letter_code
_entity_poly.pdbx_strand_id
1 'polypeptide(L)'
;MGIVKIKDKTFKTSITEAEIKERVKQLAAQISHDMEGKNPLFLGVLNGTFIFAADLMREMTIPCEISFVKLASYQGTISTGKIKEVFGINEDLTGRTVVIVEDIVDTGATMKNMIESLGTRNPASIHICTLFVKPDKLKEPLDIEYAAFSIPNDFILGYGLDYDQEGRWLREIYTLCEE
;
A
#
# COMPACT_ATOMS: atom_id res chain seq x y z
N MET A 1 -10.27 -19.25 13.68
CA MET A 1 -8.99 -18.52 13.74
C MET A 1 -7.87 -19.50 13.44
N GLY A 2 -7.17 -19.30 12.36
CA GLY A 2 -6.07 -20.16 11.92
C GLY A 2 -4.76 -19.76 12.62
N ILE A 3 -3.89 -20.78 12.84
CA ILE A 3 -2.51 -20.54 13.26
C ILE A 3 -1.62 -21.04 12.14
N VAL A 4 -0.63 -20.24 11.75
CA VAL A 4 0.37 -20.61 10.74
C VAL A 4 1.77 -20.42 11.30
N LYS A 5 2.70 -21.29 10.90
CA LYS A 5 4.11 -21.13 11.19
C LYS A 5 4.82 -20.74 9.90
N ILE A 6 5.51 -19.64 9.92
CA ILE A 6 6.34 -19.15 8.82
C ILE A 6 7.76 -19.04 9.36
N LYS A 7 8.67 -19.83 8.79
CA LYS A 7 10.06 -19.98 9.27
C LYS A 7 10.13 -20.29 10.76
N ASP A 8 10.69 -19.40 11.55
CA ASP A 8 10.91 -19.52 12.99
C ASP A 8 9.78 -18.96 13.85
N LYS A 9 8.78 -18.29 13.22
CA LYS A 9 7.74 -17.55 13.94
C LYS A 9 6.34 -18.14 13.76
N THR A 10 5.50 -17.98 14.76
CA THR A 10 4.10 -18.43 14.77
C THR A 10 3.19 -17.22 14.72
N PHE A 11 2.15 -17.29 13.90
CA PHE A 11 1.20 -16.21 13.65
C PHE A 11 -0.23 -16.74 13.80
N LYS A 12 -1.14 -15.87 14.23
CA LYS A 12 -2.57 -16.15 14.35
C LYS A 12 -3.36 -15.23 13.43
N THR A 13 -4.47 -15.73 12.83
CA THR A 13 -5.38 -14.90 12.04
C THR A 13 -5.88 -13.72 12.87
N SER A 14 -5.74 -12.50 12.34
CA SER A 14 -6.22 -11.26 12.93
C SER A 14 -7.31 -10.59 12.08
N ILE A 15 -7.22 -10.69 10.75
CA ILE A 15 -8.25 -10.16 9.83
C ILE A 15 -8.52 -11.24 8.79
N THR A 16 -9.78 -11.61 8.63
CA THR A 16 -10.20 -12.66 7.71
C THR A 16 -10.25 -12.19 6.25
N GLU A 17 -10.18 -13.12 5.31
CA GLU A 17 -10.34 -12.83 3.87
C GLU A 17 -11.68 -12.12 3.58
N ALA A 18 -12.74 -12.47 4.29
CA ALA A 18 -14.07 -11.87 4.10
C ALA A 18 -14.08 -10.40 4.54
N GLU A 19 -13.47 -10.08 5.68
CA GLU A 19 -13.33 -8.70 6.17
C GLU A 19 -12.48 -7.85 5.22
N ILE A 20 -11.38 -8.40 4.70
CA ILE A 20 -10.53 -7.71 3.73
C ILE A 20 -11.33 -7.39 2.47
N LYS A 21 -12.01 -8.37 1.88
CA LYS A 21 -12.79 -8.19 0.66
C LYS A 21 -13.89 -7.15 0.81
N GLU A 22 -14.63 -7.20 1.90
CA GLU A 22 -15.70 -6.23 2.16
C GLU A 22 -15.11 -4.81 2.30
N ARG A 23 -13.98 -4.67 3.01
CA ARG A 23 -13.36 -3.37 3.19
C ARG A 23 -12.75 -2.82 1.91
N VAL A 24 -12.14 -3.67 1.07
CA VAL A 24 -11.61 -3.28 -0.25
C VAL A 24 -12.74 -2.80 -1.16
N LYS A 25 -13.88 -3.49 -1.16
CA LYS A 25 -15.07 -3.08 -1.92
C LYS A 25 -15.61 -1.71 -1.49
N GLN A 26 -15.70 -1.46 -0.18
CA GLN A 26 -16.10 -0.15 0.35
C GLN A 26 -15.14 0.95 -0.05
N LEU A 27 -13.83 0.67 0.03
CA LEU A 27 -12.78 1.61 -0.35
C LEU A 27 -12.84 1.94 -1.85
N ALA A 28 -13.01 0.93 -2.71
CA ALA A 28 -13.16 1.11 -4.15
C ALA A 28 -14.40 1.95 -4.51
N ALA A 29 -15.51 1.74 -3.81
CA ALA A 29 -16.73 2.53 -4.00
C ALA A 29 -16.50 4.01 -3.61
N GLN A 30 -15.82 4.27 -2.50
CA GLN A 30 -15.46 5.62 -2.07
C GLN A 30 -14.56 6.30 -3.10
N ILE A 31 -13.48 5.63 -3.54
CA ILE A 31 -12.55 6.17 -4.54
C ILE A 31 -13.27 6.41 -5.87
N SER A 32 -14.13 5.48 -6.31
CA SER A 32 -14.90 5.64 -7.55
C SER A 32 -15.81 6.86 -7.51
N HIS A 33 -16.45 7.12 -6.37
CA HIS A 33 -17.27 8.31 -6.17
C HIS A 33 -16.42 9.60 -6.24
N ASP A 34 -15.33 9.67 -5.48
CA ASP A 34 -14.50 10.86 -5.33
C ASP A 34 -13.69 11.20 -6.59
N MET A 35 -13.42 10.18 -7.41
CA MET A 35 -12.60 10.27 -8.63
C MET A 35 -13.41 10.21 -9.92
N GLU A 36 -14.73 10.30 -9.85
CA GLU A 36 -15.59 10.29 -11.04
C GLU A 36 -15.16 11.36 -12.04
N GLY A 37 -15.00 10.98 -13.31
CA GLY A 37 -14.58 11.85 -14.41
C GLY A 37 -13.09 12.23 -14.42
N LYS A 38 -12.28 11.80 -13.45
CA LYS A 38 -10.84 12.18 -13.35
C LYS A 38 -9.91 11.18 -14.05
N ASN A 39 -10.37 9.98 -14.41
CA ASN A 39 -9.55 8.90 -14.97
C ASN A 39 -8.20 8.72 -14.22
N PRO A 40 -8.24 8.36 -12.92
CA PRO A 40 -7.04 8.32 -12.11
C PRO A 40 -6.06 7.24 -12.56
N LEU A 41 -4.76 7.53 -12.40
CA LEU A 41 -3.68 6.56 -12.54
C LEU A 41 -3.32 6.03 -11.15
N PHE A 42 -3.54 4.74 -10.92
CA PHE A 42 -3.10 4.05 -9.73
C PHE A 42 -1.64 3.63 -9.88
N LEU A 43 -0.81 3.90 -8.88
CA LEU A 43 0.59 3.49 -8.82
C LEU A 43 0.79 2.52 -7.66
N GLY A 44 0.79 1.21 -7.95
CA GLY A 44 1.02 0.17 -6.95
C GLY A 44 2.49 0.05 -6.58
N VAL A 45 2.80 0.13 -5.28
CA VAL A 45 4.17 0.00 -4.76
C VAL A 45 4.49 -1.47 -4.50
N LEU A 46 5.36 -2.03 -5.32
CA LEU A 46 5.73 -3.44 -5.20
C LEU A 46 6.79 -3.66 -4.10
N ASN A 47 6.80 -4.87 -3.45
CA ASN A 47 6.07 -6.09 -3.81
C ASN A 47 4.75 -6.27 -3.04
N GLY A 48 4.58 -5.75 -1.83
CA GLY A 48 3.50 -6.12 -0.91
C GLY A 48 2.10 -5.80 -1.41
N THR A 49 1.95 -4.75 -2.21
CA THR A 49 0.64 -4.24 -2.64
C THR A 49 -0.03 -5.07 -3.76
N PHE A 50 0.64 -6.04 -4.39
CA PHE A 50 0.16 -6.66 -5.64
C PHE A 50 -1.23 -7.32 -5.53
N ILE A 51 -1.54 -7.98 -4.40
CA ILE A 51 -2.87 -8.60 -4.18
C ILE A 51 -3.90 -7.50 -3.92
N PHE A 52 -3.60 -6.58 -3.03
CA PHE A 52 -4.49 -5.46 -2.71
C PHE A 52 -4.81 -4.63 -3.95
N ALA A 53 -3.80 -4.28 -4.76
CA ALA A 53 -3.99 -3.53 -5.98
C ALA A 53 -4.89 -4.28 -6.98
N ALA A 54 -4.69 -5.60 -7.14
CA ALA A 54 -5.51 -6.42 -8.04
C ALA A 54 -6.98 -6.48 -7.59
N ASP A 55 -7.23 -6.70 -6.30
CA ASP A 55 -8.59 -6.76 -5.78
C ASP A 55 -9.26 -5.37 -5.80
N LEU A 56 -8.55 -4.30 -5.46
CA LEU A 56 -9.03 -2.92 -5.55
C LEU A 56 -9.49 -2.59 -6.98
N MET A 57 -8.64 -2.87 -7.98
CA MET A 57 -8.94 -2.58 -9.38
C MET A 57 -10.16 -3.35 -9.91
N ARG A 58 -10.42 -4.56 -9.40
CA ARG A 58 -11.60 -5.36 -9.79
C ARG A 58 -12.91 -4.82 -9.24
N GLU A 59 -12.86 -4.06 -8.16
CA GLU A 59 -14.01 -3.41 -7.51
C GLU A 59 -14.25 -1.97 -8.02
N MET A 60 -13.32 -1.39 -8.80
CA MET A 60 -13.49 -0.04 -9.36
C MET A 60 -14.64 -0.01 -10.38
N THR A 61 -15.45 1.06 -10.33
CA THR A 61 -16.61 1.28 -11.21
C THR A 61 -16.46 2.45 -12.16
N ILE A 62 -15.29 3.09 -12.19
CA ILE A 62 -14.95 4.20 -13.09
C ILE A 62 -13.77 3.82 -14.00
N PRO A 63 -13.61 4.46 -15.16
CA PRO A 63 -12.39 4.34 -15.95
C PRO A 63 -11.17 4.75 -15.13
N CYS A 64 -10.14 3.90 -15.11
CA CYS A 64 -8.89 4.15 -14.40
C CYS A 64 -7.76 3.33 -15.02
N GLU A 65 -6.52 3.73 -14.76
CA GLU A 65 -5.32 3.06 -15.20
C GLU A 65 -4.52 2.56 -14.00
N ILE A 66 -3.70 1.54 -14.19
CA ILE A 66 -2.77 1.06 -13.15
C ILE A 66 -1.39 0.85 -13.73
N SER A 67 -0.38 1.28 -13.00
CA SER A 67 1.01 0.96 -13.20
C SER A 67 1.65 0.56 -11.88
N PHE A 68 2.85 -0.02 -11.94
CA PHE A 68 3.55 -0.47 -10.74
C PHE A 68 4.92 0.17 -10.66
N VAL A 69 5.31 0.48 -9.43
CA VAL A 69 6.62 1.03 -9.14
C VAL A 69 7.32 0.14 -8.11
N LYS A 70 8.63 0.11 -8.17
CA LYS A 70 9.46 -0.54 -7.16
C LYS A 70 10.40 0.47 -6.55
N LEU A 71 10.38 0.57 -5.22
CA LEU A 71 11.29 1.43 -4.49
C LEU A 71 12.59 0.68 -4.24
N ALA A 72 13.71 1.23 -4.67
CA ALA A 72 15.02 0.68 -4.34
C ALA A 72 15.50 1.28 -3.02
N SER A 73 15.62 0.45 -1.99
CA SER A 73 16.42 0.80 -0.81
C SER A 73 17.90 0.58 -1.13
N TYR A 74 18.69 1.64 -1.08
CA TYR A 74 20.14 1.52 -1.24
C TYR A 74 20.73 0.88 0.04
N GLN A 75 21.19 -0.35 -0.06
CA GLN A 75 22.08 -0.95 0.94
C GLN A 75 23.52 -0.47 0.66
N GLY A 76 23.85 0.70 1.14
CA GLY A 76 25.18 1.25 1.07
C GLY A 76 25.52 1.97 2.38
N THR A 77 26.78 1.99 2.75
CA THR A 77 27.35 2.37 4.05
C THR A 77 27.07 3.81 4.52
N ILE A 78 26.27 4.60 3.82
CA ILE A 78 25.79 5.91 4.27
C ILE A 78 24.32 6.03 3.90
N SER A 79 23.44 5.73 4.83
CA SER A 79 21.99 6.01 4.72
C SER A 79 21.77 7.52 4.78
N THR A 80 21.65 8.16 3.62
CA THR A 80 21.27 9.60 3.53
C THR A 80 19.76 9.80 3.62
N GLY A 81 18.95 8.75 3.92
CA GLY A 81 17.50 8.86 4.03
C GLY A 81 16.77 9.19 2.70
N LYS A 82 17.49 9.36 1.60
CA LYS A 82 16.87 9.62 0.30
C LYS A 82 16.61 8.32 -0.43
N ILE A 83 15.35 8.03 -0.72
CA ILE A 83 14.95 6.99 -1.68
C ILE A 83 15.46 7.46 -3.04
N LYS A 84 16.53 6.81 -3.55
CA LYS A 84 17.03 7.05 -4.88
C LYS A 84 16.27 6.15 -5.85
N GLU A 85 15.44 6.76 -6.65
CA GLU A 85 14.72 6.23 -7.80
C GLU A 85 13.52 5.33 -7.52
N VAL A 86 12.39 5.83 -7.96
CA VAL A 86 11.17 5.07 -8.21
C VAL A 86 11.36 4.42 -9.58
N PHE A 87 11.71 3.12 -9.62
CA PHE A 87 11.76 2.38 -10.86
C PHE A 87 10.36 2.06 -11.37
N GLY A 88 10.10 2.25 -12.65
CA GLY A 88 8.92 1.74 -13.33
C GLY A 88 7.89 2.77 -13.77
N ILE A 89 8.03 4.06 -13.45
CA ILE A 89 7.10 5.08 -13.96
C ILE A 89 7.58 5.57 -15.33
N ASN A 90 6.98 5.03 -16.38
CA ASN A 90 7.20 5.49 -17.75
C ASN A 90 6.09 6.46 -18.22
N GLU A 91 5.00 6.57 -17.48
CA GLU A 91 3.83 7.38 -17.79
C GLU A 91 4.14 8.87 -17.58
N ASP A 92 3.58 9.70 -18.48
CA ASP A 92 3.53 11.14 -18.25
C ASP A 92 2.47 11.45 -17.17
N LEU A 93 2.90 12.06 -16.09
CA LEU A 93 2.03 12.41 -14.97
C LEU A 93 1.47 13.83 -15.08
N THR A 94 1.90 14.61 -16.07
CA THR A 94 1.50 16.01 -16.21
C THR A 94 -0.03 16.14 -16.28
N GLY A 95 -0.62 16.84 -15.31
CA GLY A 95 -2.06 17.07 -15.23
C GLY A 95 -2.90 15.83 -14.87
N ARG A 96 -2.27 14.70 -14.50
CA ARG A 96 -2.96 13.46 -14.11
C ARG A 96 -3.33 13.48 -12.61
N THR A 97 -4.47 12.89 -12.29
CA THR A 97 -4.78 12.49 -10.91
C THR A 97 -4.08 11.16 -10.63
N VAL A 98 -3.23 11.14 -9.62
CA VAL A 98 -2.42 9.97 -9.25
C VAL A 98 -2.87 9.45 -7.90
N VAL A 99 -3.07 8.14 -7.78
CA VAL A 99 -3.39 7.45 -6.52
C VAL A 99 -2.28 6.45 -6.22
N ILE A 100 -1.46 6.72 -5.21
CA ILE A 100 -0.45 5.77 -4.73
C ILE A 100 -1.16 4.65 -3.98
N VAL A 101 -0.87 3.40 -4.35
CA VAL A 101 -1.44 2.21 -3.68
C VAL A 101 -0.33 1.51 -2.91
N GLU A 102 -0.50 1.41 -1.59
CA GLU A 102 0.49 0.84 -0.69
C GLU A 102 -0.13 -0.28 0.16
N ASP A 103 0.64 -1.28 0.52
CA ASP A 103 0.19 -2.34 1.42
C ASP A 103 0.11 -1.84 2.88
N ILE A 104 1.13 -1.12 3.33
CA ILE A 104 1.18 -0.59 4.70
C ILE A 104 1.94 0.73 4.79
N VAL A 105 1.32 1.73 5.40
CA VAL A 105 1.99 2.97 5.82
C VAL A 105 2.35 2.85 7.29
N ASP A 106 3.65 2.73 7.55
CA ASP A 106 4.21 2.60 8.90
C ASP A 106 4.66 3.99 9.44
N THR A 107 5.88 4.42 9.14
CA THR A 107 6.40 5.72 9.61
C THR A 107 5.99 6.89 8.71
N GLY A 108 5.55 6.62 7.50
CA GLY A 108 5.21 7.62 6.50
C GLY A 108 6.38 8.13 5.66
N ALA A 109 7.63 7.84 6.04
CA ALA A 109 8.82 8.36 5.36
C ALA A 109 8.86 7.98 3.86
N THR A 110 8.49 6.74 3.53
CA THR A 110 8.42 6.26 2.14
C THR A 110 7.41 7.05 1.33
N MET A 111 6.21 7.25 1.87
CA MET A 111 5.14 7.99 1.20
C MET A 111 5.51 9.45 0.99
N LYS A 112 6.08 10.12 1.99
CA LYS A 112 6.57 11.49 1.86
C LYS A 112 7.55 11.65 0.71
N ASN A 113 8.59 10.81 0.69
CA ASN A 113 9.59 10.84 -0.38
C ASN A 113 8.98 10.56 -1.76
N MET A 114 8.00 9.64 -1.83
CA MET A 114 7.32 9.32 -3.08
C MET A 114 6.47 10.50 -3.57
N ILE A 115 5.70 11.13 -2.69
CA ILE A 115 4.91 12.33 -3.02
C ILE A 115 5.81 13.46 -3.52
N GLU A 116 6.94 13.73 -2.84
CA GLU A 116 7.90 14.74 -3.27
C GLU A 116 8.47 14.42 -4.66
N SER A 117 8.85 13.16 -4.90
CA SER A 117 9.37 12.72 -6.21
C SER A 117 8.32 12.84 -7.33
N LEU A 118 7.09 12.36 -7.10
CA LEU A 118 6.01 12.45 -8.07
C LEU A 118 5.59 13.89 -8.35
N GLY A 119 5.61 14.75 -7.32
CA GLY A 119 5.28 16.17 -7.43
C GLY A 119 6.15 16.91 -8.46
N THR A 120 7.40 16.49 -8.65
CA THR A 120 8.30 17.08 -9.67
C THR A 120 7.85 16.82 -11.11
N ARG A 121 6.89 15.90 -11.33
CA ARG A 121 6.36 15.55 -12.65
C ARG A 121 5.03 16.25 -12.97
N ASN A 122 4.68 17.28 -12.20
CA ASN A 122 3.50 18.15 -12.40
C ASN A 122 2.15 17.41 -12.49
N PRO A 123 1.82 16.44 -11.60
CA PRO A 123 0.48 15.87 -11.57
C PRO A 123 -0.56 16.91 -11.15
N ALA A 124 -1.83 16.72 -11.50
CA ALA A 124 -2.92 17.57 -11.04
C ALA A 124 -3.18 17.37 -9.53
N SER A 125 -3.07 16.14 -9.05
CA SER A 125 -3.20 15.77 -7.64
C SER A 125 -2.51 14.43 -7.36
N ILE A 126 -2.12 14.22 -6.10
CA ILE A 126 -1.57 12.95 -5.60
C ILE A 126 -2.39 12.58 -4.36
N HIS A 127 -2.88 11.36 -4.33
CA HIS A 127 -3.66 10.77 -3.23
C HIS A 127 -3.00 9.50 -2.72
N ILE A 128 -3.25 9.14 -1.46
CA ILE A 128 -2.74 7.90 -0.85
C ILE A 128 -3.90 6.94 -0.62
N CYS A 129 -3.76 5.72 -1.14
CA CYS A 129 -4.62 4.59 -0.86
C CYS A 129 -3.77 3.48 -0.23
N THR A 130 -4.09 3.08 1.00
CA THR A 130 -3.34 2.04 1.70
C THR A 130 -4.27 0.97 2.29
N LEU A 131 -3.80 -0.29 2.28
CA LEU A 131 -4.52 -1.37 2.96
C LEU A 131 -4.41 -1.19 4.47
N PHE A 132 -3.21 -0.89 4.99
CA PHE A 132 -2.98 -0.68 6.42
C PHE A 132 -2.29 0.65 6.71
N VAL A 133 -2.70 1.27 7.80
CA VAL A 133 -1.99 2.39 8.40
C VAL A 133 -1.74 2.10 9.89
N LYS A 134 -0.56 2.48 10.39
CA LYS A 134 -0.20 2.46 11.82
C LYS A 134 -0.14 3.89 12.35
N PRO A 135 -1.26 4.46 12.81
CA PRO A 135 -1.32 5.89 13.19
C PRO A 135 -0.29 6.27 14.25
N ASP A 136 -0.08 5.40 15.25
CA ASP A 136 0.85 5.66 16.36
C ASP A 136 2.34 5.66 15.94
N LYS A 137 2.65 5.16 14.75
CA LYS A 137 4.00 5.15 14.20
C LYS A 137 4.28 6.27 13.21
N LEU A 138 3.26 6.94 12.72
CA LEU A 138 3.43 8.03 11.77
C LEU A 138 4.32 9.12 12.37
N LYS A 139 5.43 9.41 11.70
CA LYS A 139 6.37 10.48 12.05
C LYS A 139 6.25 11.67 11.11
N GLU A 140 5.71 11.45 9.92
CA GLU A 140 5.52 12.45 8.91
C GLU A 140 4.03 12.83 8.84
N PRO A 141 3.70 14.12 8.71
CA PRO A 141 2.33 14.54 8.45
C PRO A 141 1.92 14.12 7.05
N LEU A 142 1.06 13.12 6.96
CA LEU A 142 0.51 12.60 5.70
C LEU A 142 -1.00 12.70 5.73
N ASP A 143 -1.57 13.19 4.66
CA ASP A 143 -2.99 13.08 4.40
C ASP A 143 -3.24 11.74 3.69
N ILE A 144 -3.79 10.76 4.42
CA ILE A 144 -4.10 9.42 3.91
C ILE A 144 -5.61 9.37 3.70
N GLU A 145 -6.06 9.73 2.50
CA GLU A 145 -7.50 9.86 2.21
C GLU A 145 -8.21 8.50 2.20
N TYR A 146 -7.49 7.45 1.78
CA TYR A 146 -8.08 6.13 1.57
C TYR A 146 -7.31 5.07 2.34
N ALA A 147 -7.73 4.78 3.57
CA ALA A 147 -7.18 3.71 4.39
C ALA A 147 -8.22 2.61 4.61
N ALA A 148 -7.88 1.35 4.28
CA ALA A 148 -8.77 0.24 4.54
C ALA A 148 -8.84 -0.08 6.04
N PHE A 149 -7.70 -0.22 6.70
CA PHE A 149 -7.61 -0.58 8.11
C PHE A 149 -6.60 0.30 8.85
N SER A 150 -6.98 0.73 10.05
CA SER A 150 -6.07 1.30 11.04
C SER A 150 -5.72 0.19 12.04
N ILE A 151 -4.43 -0.08 12.20
CA ILE A 151 -3.94 -1.18 13.05
C ILE A 151 -2.92 -0.69 14.07
N PRO A 152 -2.76 -1.37 15.20
CA PRO A 152 -1.69 -1.09 16.15
C PRO A 152 -0.31 -1.44 15.59
N ASN A 153 0.74 -1.23 16.39
CA ASN A 153 2.12 -1.51 15.96
C ASN A 153 2.47 -2.99 15.99
N ASP A 154 1.58 -3.86 15.53
CA ASP A 154 1.83 -5.29 15.43
C ASP A 154 2.65 -5.64 14.20
N PHE A 155 3.38 -6.75 14.27
CA PHE A 155 3.98 -7.35 13.09
C PHE A 155 2.96 -8.27 12.43
N ILE A 156 2.61 -7.96 11.18
CA ILE A 156 1.60 -8.67 10.40
C ILE A 156 2.17 -9.23 9.11
N LEU A 157 1.56 -10.30 8.60
CA LEU A 157 1.84 -10.87 7.28
C LEU A 157 0.58 -11.45 6.63
N GLY A 158 0.69 -11.77 5.37
CA GLY A 158 -0.41 -12.30 4.55
C GLY A 158 -0.96 -11.25 3.58
N TYR A 159 -1.78 -11.67 2.65
CA TYR A 159 -2.43 -10.85 1.64
C TYR A 159 -1.48 -9.87 0.93
N GLY A 160 -0.30 -10.38 0.56
CA GLY A 160 0.78 -9.62 -0.09
C GLY A 160 1.95 -9.27 0.82
N LEU A 161 1.72 -9.08 2.13
CA LEU A 161 2.78 -8.83 3.10
C LEU A 161 3.57 -10.10 3.42
N ASP A 162 4.83 -9.92 3.79
CA ASP A 162 5.76 -11.04 4.01
C ASP A 162 6.52 -10.98 5.33
N TYR A 163 7.07 -12.13 5.67
CA TYR A 163 8.17 -12.27 6.60
C TYR A 163 9.34 -12.94 5.87
N ASP A 164 10.38 -12.19 5.56
CA ASP A 164 11.56 -12.64 4.84
C ASP A 164 11.22 -13.41 3.54
N GLN A 165 10.41 -12.79 2.68
CA GLN A 165 9.89 -13.23 1.37
C GLN A 165 8.83 -14.35 1.44
N GLU A 166 8.44 -14.83 2.61
CA GLU A 166 7.41 -15.86 2.79
C GLU A 166 6.11 -15.27 3.38
N GLY A 167 4.97 -15.96 3.14
CA GLY A 167 3.65 -15.58 3.68
C GLY A 167 2.77 -14.75 2.77
N ARG A 168 3.28 -14.16 1.67
CA ARG A 168 2.50 -13.29 0.76
C ARG A 168 1.27 -13.98 0.18
N TRP A 169 1.29 -15.31 -0.02
CA TRP A 169 0.21 -16.10 -0.61
C TRP A 169 -0.97 -16.37 0.33
N LEU A 170 -0.80 -16.11 1.63
CA LEU A 170 -1.88 -16.30 2.61
C LEU A 170 -3.02 -15.35 2.30
N ARG A 171 -4.25 -15.84 2.44
CA ARG A 171 -5.46 -15.09 2.06
C ARG A 171 -5.91 -14.10 3.13
N GLU A 172 -5.55 -14.38 4.37
CA GLU A 172 -5.90 -13.60 5.56
C GLU A 172 -4.71 -12.80 6.05
N ILE A 173 -4.94 -11.89 6.97
CA ILE A 173 -3.87 -11.24 7.73
C ILE A 173 -3.66 -11.99 9.04
N TYR A 174 -2.40 -12.23 9.32
CA TYR A 174 -1.93 -12.91 10.51
C TYR A 174 -1.02 -11.99 11.30
N THR A 175 -1.23 -11.95 12.60
CA THR A 175 -0.40 -11.20 13.54
C THR A 175 0.54 -12.16 14.29
N LEU A 176 1.78 -11.72 14.50
CA LEU A 176 2.79 -12.46 15.26
C LEU A 176 2.25 -12.81 16.65
N CYS A 177 2.35 -14.08 17.04
CA CYS A 177 2.09 -14.48 18.42
C CYS A 177 3.25 -14.01 19.30
N GLU A 178 2.94 -13.34 20.42
CA GLU A 178 3.94 -13.15 21.48
C GLU A 178 4.30 -14.52 22.07
N GLU A 179 5.59 -14.76 22.27
CA GLU A 179 6.10 -15.97 22.95
C GLU A 179 5.77 -15.96 24.43
#